data_874c9d5ed7a774735994ccb0fd47af62
#
_entry.id   874c9d5ed7a774735994ccb0fd47af62
#
_cell.length_a   1.000
_cell.length_b   1.000
_cell.length_c   1.000
_cell.angle_alpha   90.00
_cell.angle_beta   90.00
_cell.angle_gamma   90.00
#
_symmetry.space_group_name_H-M   'P 1'
#
loop_
_entity.id
_entity.type
_entity.pdbx_description
1 polymer ?
#
loop_
_entity_poly.entity_id
_entity_poly.type
_entity_poly.pdbx_seq_one_letter_code
_entity_poly.pdbx_strand_id
1 'polypeptide(L)'
;GDLSPIDQGGNVPDKEDAVERRAFLKVPSNVPAGLYTLQLEAYNADSSAKMERKLVILGAGEDTKIVSSATTKTFQTGEKQIYRMTVVNKGTSVGVYEISINAPKELNVEADESVIVVPAGSSRDVELTADSSEEGVYSFSASVQTENGQTIEEKNFKANVQGNGKGSVANNTTVLLTVILAIVFVVLLVVLIVLLTRKPAKTEEFGESYY
;
A
#
# COMPACT_ATOMS: atom_id res chain seq x y z
N GLY A 1 -2.25 28.21 34.78
CA GLY A 1 -2.28 28.09 36.24
C GLY A 1 -0.88 28.37 36.77
N ASP A 2 -0.74 29.22 37.77
CA ASP A 2 0.53 29.49 38.42
C ASP A 2 0.99 28.22 39.15
N LEU A 3 2.17 27.75 38.81
CA LEU A 3 2.90 26.78 39.59
C LEU A 3 3.60 27.50 40.73
N SER A 4 3.45 27.03 41.97
CA SER A 4 4.21 27.55 43.09
C SER A 4 5.71 27.45 42.78
N PRO A 5 6.53 28.47 43.15
CA PRO A 5 7.97 28.40 42.96
C PRO A 5 8.55 27.12 43.59
N ILE A 6 9.49 26.51 42.90
CA ILE A 6 10.28 25.41 43.47
C ILE A 6 11.22 26.06 44.47
N ASP A 7 11.04 25.71 45.77
CA ASP A 7 11.95 26.21 46.80
C ASP A 7 13.30 25.53 46.61
N GLN A 8 14.33 26.30 46.30
CA GLN A 8 15.70 25.80 46.20
C GLN A 8 16.19 25.54 47.63
N GLY A 9 15.92 24.34 48.12
CA GLY A 9 16.51 23.85 49.38
C GLY A 9 18.04 23.85 49.26
N GLY A 10 18.67 24.52 50.19
CA GLY A 10 20.07 24.94 50.21
C GLY A 10 21.08 23.90 49.73
N ASN A 11 22.05 24.40 49.07
CA ASN A 11 23.32 23.91 48.53
C ASN A 11 23.74 22.51 49.03
N VAL A 12 23.20 21.45 48.45
CA VAL A 12 23.72 20.10 48.55
C VAL A 12 24.31 19.78 47.17
N PRO A 13 25.62 19.74 47.00
CA PRO A 13 26.25 19.30 45.75
C PRO A 13 25.76 17.84 45.47
N ASP A 14 25.33 17.57 44.28
CA ASP A 14 24.92 16.25 43.76
C ASP A 14 23.46 15.79 44.02
N LYS A 15 22.52 16.64 44.39
CA LYS A 15 21.09 16.34 44.33
C LYS A 15 20.43 17.18 43.25
N GLU A 16 20.03 16.55 42.14
CA GLU A 16 19.08 17.15 41.21
C GLU A 16 17.73 17.30 41.94
N ASP A 17 17.39 18.51 42.35
CA ASP A 17 16.10 18.84 42.95
C ASP A 17 15.03 18.77 41.82
N ALA A 18 14.55 17.60 41.53
CA ALA A 18 13.44 17.41 40.61
C ALA A 18 12.11 17.44 41.36
N VAL A 19 11.23 18.35 40.97
CA VAL A 19 9.85 18.42 41.49
C VAL A 19 8.90 17.98 40.40
N GLU A 20 8.23 16.86 40.66
CA GLU A 20 7.17 16.37 39.77
C GLU A 20 5.85 17.07 40.10
N ARG A 21 5.22 17.66 39.08
CA ARG A 21 3.91 18.30 39.18
C ARG A 21 2.99 17.69 38.08
N ARG A 22 1.72 17.47 38.45
CA ARG A 22 0.70 17.05 37.50
C ARG A 22 -0.13 18.25 37.09
N ALA A 23 -0.15 18.50 35.76
CA ALA A 23 -1.04 19.49 35.16
C ALA A 23 -2.24 18.75 34.52
N PHE A 24 -3.44 19.26 34.73
CA PHE A 24 -4.66 18.72 34.13
C PHE A 24 -5.16 19.67 33.05
N LEU A 25 -5.27 19.16 31.82
CA LEU A 25 -5.91 19.88 30.73
C LEU A 25 -7.39 19.52 30.70
N LYS A 26 -8.26 20.52 30.94
CA LYS A 26 -9.70 20.37 30.72
C LYS A 26 -10.04 20.83 29.32
N VAL A 27 -10.44 19.89 28.46
CA VAL A 27 -10.91 20.19 27.10
C VAL A 27 -12.40 20.55 27.19
N PRO A 28 -12.82 21.75 26.73
CA PRO A 28 -14.24 22.10 26.64
C PRO A 28 -14.99 21.18 25.68
N SER A 29 -16.25 20.91 25.97
CA SER A 29 -17.09 20.01 25.14
C SER A 29 -17.43 20.54 23.75
N ASN A 30 -17.23 21.83 23.53
CA ASN A 30 -17.49 22.51 22.26
C ASN A 30 -16.24 22.67 21.37
N VAL A 31 -15.12 22.06 21.74
CA VAL A 31 -13.90 22.08 20.91
C VAL A 31 -14.14 21.19 19.71
N PRO A 32 -13.97 21.67 18.47
CA PRO A 32 -14.12 20.85 17.28
C PRO A 32 -13.13 19.67 17.28
N ALA A 33 -13.51 18.58 16.64
CA ALA A 33 -12.60 17.48 16.40
C ALA A 33 -11.44 17.94 15.49
N GLY A 34 -10.22 17.45 15.78
CA GLY A 34 -9.05 17.83 14.99
C GLY A 34 -7.74 17.59 15.72
N LEU A 35 -6.65 17.92 15.03
CA LEU A 35 -5.30 17.85 15.56
C LEU A 35 -4.91 19.22 16.14
N TYR A 36 -4.59 19.25 17.42
CA TYR A 36 -4.15 20.40 18.14
C TYR A 36 -2.72 20.23 18.62
N THR A 37 -2.01 21.34 18.76
CA THR A 37 -0.70 21.34 19.38
C THR A 37 -0.83 21.91 20.79
N LEU A 38 -0.56 21.10 21.79
CA LEU A 38 -0.44 21.54 23.18
C LEU A 38 1.00 21.99 23.41
N GLN A 39 1.17 23.25 23.76
CA GLN A 39 2.45 23.83 24.15
C GLN A 39 2.48 24.00 25.68
N LEU A 40 3.47 23.37 26.29
CA LEU A 40 3.77 23.54 27.72
C LEU A 40 5.04 24.37 27.86
N GLU A 41 4.98 25.41 28.63
CA GLU A 41 6.11 26.26 28.93
C GLU A 41 6.30 26.34 30.44
N ALA A 42 7.49 25.97 30.88
CA ALA A 42 7.92 26.16 32.27
C ALA A 42 9.01 27.26 32.27
N TYR A 43 8.86 28.25 33.10
CA TYR A 43 9.83 29.35 33.17
C TYR A 43 10.05 29.80 34.63
N ASN A 44 11.22 30.30 34.87
CA ASN A 44 11.57 31.05 36.08
C ASN A 44 12.23 32.39 35.69
N ALA A 45 12.82 33.11 36.64
CA ALA A 45 13.45 34.39 36.39
C ALA A 45 14.64 34.33 35.41
N ASP A 46 15.28 33.17 35.30
CA ASP A 46 16.57 33.01 34.60
C ASP A 46 16.50 32.07 33.40
N SER A 47 15.47 31.25 33.31
CA SER A 47 15.38 30.23 32.25
C SER A 47 13.94 29.87 31.88
N SER A 48 13.78 29.32 30.68
CA SER A 48 12.52 28.77 30.23
C SER A 48 12.74 27.46 29.46
N ALA A 49 11.80 26.51 29.58
CA ALA A 49 11.75 25.28 28.81
C ALA A 49 10.36 25.13 28.16
N LYS A 50 10.36 24.76 26.88
CA LYS A 50 9.13 24.55 26.10
C LYS A 50 9.05 23.09 25.65
N MET A 51 7.86 22.52 25.73
CA MET A 51 7.55 21.20 25.20
C MET A 51 6.25 21.27 24.41
N GLU A 52 6.26 20.65 23.24
CA GLU A 52 5.07 20.52 22.40
C GLU A 52 4.60 19.07 22.37
N ARG A 53 3.28 18.88 22.46
CA ARG A 53 2.62 17.59 22.29
C ARG A 53 1.45 17.74 21.34
N LYS A 54 1.28 16.80 20.45
CA LYS A 54 0.09 16.71 19.60
C LYS A 54 -1.05 16.10 20.39
N LEU A 55 -2.19 16.78 20.37
CA LEU A 55 -3.43 16.35 20.99
C LEU A 55 -4.48 16.16 19.90
N VAL A 56 -5.06 14.98 19.84
CA VAL A 56 -6.12 14.66 18.89
C VAL A 56 -7.46 14.71 19.61
N ILE A 57 -8.38 15.54 19.11
CA ILE A 57 -9.77 15.58 19.58
C ILE A 57 -10.63 14.91 18.51
N LEU A 58 -11.35 13.90 18.91
CA LEU A 58 -12.06 13.01 17.99
C LEU A 58 -13.45 13.53 17.67
N GLY A 59 -13.89 13.29 16.44
CA GLY A 59 -15.24 13.51 15.96
C GLY A 59 -15.89 12.19 15.50
N ALA A 60 -17.20 12.14 15.52
CA ALA A 60 -17.94 11.02 14.98
C ALA A 60 -17.88 11.05 13.44
N GLY A 61 -17.42 9.96 12.83
CA GLY A 61 -17.25 9.86 11.38
C GLY A 61 -18.32 9.00 10.69
N GLU A 62 -19.59 9.32 10.86
CA GLU A 62 -20.70 8.52 10.28
C GLU A 62 -20.76 8.57 8.74
N ASP A 63 -20.21 9.62 8.11
CA ASP A 63 -20.26 9.84 6.65
C ASP A 63 -18.88 9.69 5.97
N THR A 64 -18.10 8.72 6.39
CA THR A 64 -16.77 8.49 5.82
C THR A 64 -16.81 7.42 4.75
N LYS A 65 -16.07 7.62 3.65
CA LYS A 65 -15.90 6.63 2.58
C LYS A 65 -14.46 6.48 2.18
N ILE A 66 -14.09 5.26 1.82
CA ILE A 66 -12.80 4.95 1.21
C ILE A 66 -13.00 4.79 -0.31
N VAL A 67 -12.23 5.56 -1.07
CA VAL A 67 -12.16 5.44 -2.53
C VAL A 67 -10.75 5.01 -2.91
N SER A 68 -10.62 4.04 -3.81
CA SER A 68 -9.33 3.62 -4.36
C SER A 68 -9.42 3.48 -5.87
N SER A 69 -8.44 4.02 -6.57
CA SER A 69 -8.36 3.96 -8.04
C SER A 69 -7.92 2.59 -8.55
N ALA A 70 -7.05 1.91 -7.81
CA ALA A 70 -6.54 0.59 -8.18
C ALA A 70 -6.47 -0.30 -6.94
N THR A 71 -7.26 -1.37 -6.93
CA THR A 71 -7.29 -2.35 -5.84
C THR A 71 -6.43 -3.57 -6.11
N THR A 72 -5.97 -3.78 -7.35
CA THR A 72 -5.11 -4.90 -7.73
C THR A 72 -3.87 -4.37 -8.43
N LYS A 73 -2.69 -4.84 -7.99
CA LYS A 73 -1.41 -4.55 -8.62
C LYS A 73 -0.58 -5.82 -8.76
N THR A 74 0.29 -5.82 -9.78
CA THR A 74 1.25 -6.89 -10.05
C THR A 74 2.65 -6.31 -9.98
N PHE A 75 3.54 -6.97 -9.24
CA PHE A 75 4.93 -6.54 -9.02
C PHE A 75 5.82 -7.76 -8.74
N GLN A 76 7.13 -7.57 -8.73
CA GLN A 76 8.09 -8.66 -8.52
C GLN A 76 8.46 -8.80 -7.04
N THR A 77 8.95 -9.99 -6.66
CA THR A 77 9.48 -10.24 -5.32
C THR A 77 10.57 -9.23 -4.97
N GLY A 78 10.48 -8.63 -3.78
CA GLY A 78 11.38 -7.58 -3.29
C GLY A 78 11.14 -6.19 -3.87
N GLU A 79 10.17 -6.02 -4.77
CA GLU A 79 9.75 -4.71 -5.27
C GLU A 79 8.69 -4.12 -4.33
N LYS A 80 8.82 -2.82 -4.02
CA LYS A 80 7.82 -2.06 -3.28
C LYS A 80 6.77 -1.49 -4.21
N GLN A 81 5.50 -1.72 -3.89
CA GLN A 81 4.39 -1.21 -4.68
C GLN A 81 3.44 -0.37 -3.82
N ILE A 82 3.12 0.83 -4.32
CA ILE A 82 2.27 1.79 -3.59
C ILE A 82 0.83 1.64 -4.06
N TYR A 83 -0.07 1.37 -3.12
CA TYR A 83 -1.51 1.49 -3.29
C TYR A 83 -1.96 2.81 -2.70
N ARG A 84 -2.85 3.51 -3.37
CA ARG A 84 -3.39 4.77 -2.88
C ARG A 84 -4.87 4.61 -2.56
N MET A 85 -5.24 4.97 -1.35
CA MET A 85 -6.63 5.11 -0.95
C MET A 85 -6.92 6.55 -0.52
N THR A 86 -8.11 7.03 -0.85
CA THR A 86 -8.59 8.35 -0.49
C THR A 86 -9.68 8.20 0.55
N VAL A 87 -9.46 8.76 1.72
CA VAL A 87 -10.48 8.84 2.79
C VAL A 87 -11.27 10.13 2.60
N VAL A 88 -12.56 10.00 2.39
CA VAL A 88 -13.48 11.12 2.15
C VAL A 88 -14.38 11.30 3.37
N ASN A 89 -14.29 12.44 4.02
CA ASN A 89 -15.17 12.85 5.11
C ASN A 89 -16.35 13.67 4.54
N LYS A 90 -17.52 13.08 4.43
CA LYS A 90 -18.75 13.75 3.99
C LYS A 90 -19.51 14.42 5.12
N GLY A 91 -19.07 14.24 6.35
CA GLY A 91 -19.67 14.84 7.54
C GLY A 91 -19.49 16.35 7.59
N THR A 92 -20.14 16.96 8.56
CA THR A 92 -20.11 18.41 8.81
C THR A 92 -19.04 18.84 9.82
N SER A 93 -18.31 17.86 10.40
CA SER A 93 -17.22 18.09 11.36
C SER A 93 -15.93 17.44 10.89
N VAL A 94 -14.81 17.90 11.46
CA VAL A 94 -13.50 17.29 11.24
C VAL A 94 -13.52 15.84 11.73
N GLY A 95 -13.08 14.91 10.88
CA GLY A 95 -12.89 13.50 11.24
C GLY A 95 -11.43 13.22 11.59
N VAL A 96 -11.23 12.43 12.63
CA VAL A 96 -9.93 11.86 12.99
C VAL A 96 -10.08 10.35 12.90
N TYR A 97 -9.21 9.74 12.10
CA TYR A 97 -9.31 8.33 11.75
C TYR A 97 -7.99 7.62 11.99
N GLU A 98 -8.08 6.41 12.48
CA GLU A 98 -6.97 5.47 12.52
C GLU A 98 -7.04 4.55 11.29
N ILE A 99 -5.90 4.32 10.66
CA ILE A 99 -5.75 3.40 9.54
C ILE A 99 -5.22 2.08 10.09
N SER A 100 -6.03 1.05 9.97
CA SER A 100 -5.67 -0.32 10.36
C SER A 100 -5.51 -1.19 9.12
N ILE A 101 -4.43 -1.96 9.09
CA ILE A 101 -4.10 -2.86 7.98
C ILE A 101 -4.17 -4.30 8.47
N ASN A 102 -4.85 -5.13 7.69
CA ASN A 102 -4.89 -6.56 7.88
C ASN A 102 -4.30 -7.25 6.65
N ALA A 103 -3.10 -7.81 6.78
CA ALA A 103 -2.38 -8.48 5.71
C ALA A 103 -1.87 -9.85 6.16
N PRO A 104 -1.71 -10.82 5.24
CA PRO A 104 -1.05 -12.09 5.55
C PRO A 104 0.43 -11.88 5.87
N LYS A 105 1.05 -12.81 6.59
CA LYS A 105 2.44 -12.68 7.09
C LYS A 105 3.48 -12.58 5.97
N GLU A 106 3.17 -13.15 4.82
CA GLU A 106 4.04 -13.20 3.64
C GLU A 106 4.05 -11.88 2.86
N LEU A 107 3.08 -10.99 3.14
CA LEU A 107 2.97 -9.66 2.53
C LEU A 107 3.17 -8.59 3.59
N ASN A 108 4.26 -7.85 3.51
CA ASN A 108 4.46 -6.66 4.33
C ASN A 108 3.66 -5.49 3.74
N VAL A 109 2.82 -4.85 4.55
CA VAL A 109 2.04 -3.68 4.13
C VAL A 109 2.12 -2.62 5.23
N GLU A 110 2.53 -1.42 4.84
CA GLU A 110 2.67 -0.28 5.74
C GLU A 110 1.91 0.93 5.18
N ALA A 111 1.24 1.68 6.04
CA ALA A 111 0.68 2.97 5.70
C ALA A 111 1.70 4.08 5.97
N ASP A 112 1.72 5.11 5.13
CA ASP A 112 2.52 6.32 5.34
C ASP A 112 2.09 7.09 6.60
N GLU A 113 0.79 7.05 6.93
CA GLU A 113 0.22 7.63 8.14
C GLU A 113 -0.75 6.65 8.80
N SER A 114 -0.55 6.37 10.10
CA SER A 114 -1.46 5.54 10.89
C SER A 114 -2.65 6.29 11.46
N VAL A 115 -2.55 7.60 11.60
CA VAL A 115 -3.62 8.50 12.05
C VAL A 115 -3.71 9.69 11.12
N ILE A 116 -4.89 9.93 10.59
CA ILE A 116 -5.17 11.05 9.68
C ILE A 116 -6.27 11.96 10.20
N VAL A 117 -6.18 13.22 9.83
CA VAL A 117 -7.20 14.23 10.10
C VAL A 117 -7.77 14.70 8.77
N VAL A 118 -9.08 14.56 8.61
CA VAL A 118 -9.78 14.96 7.38
C VAL A 118 -10.82 16.02 7.72
N PRO A 119 -10.70 17.25 7.22
CA PRO A 119 -11.69 18.30 7.44
C PRO A 119 -13.07 17.92 6.88
N ALA A 120 -14.11 18.57 7.40
CA ALA A 120 -15.47 18.41 6.93
C ALA A 120 -15.58 18.65 5.41
N GLY A 121 -16.26 17.77 4.70
CA GLY A 121 -16.45 17.85 3.26
C GLY A 121 -15.19 17.69 2.42
N SER A 122 -14.07 17.27 3.02
CA SER A 122 -12.78 17.13 2.37
C SER A 122 -12.35 15.68 2.24
N SER A 123 -11.20 15.46 1.59
CA SER A 123 -10.58 14.15 1.46
C SER A 123 -9.09 14.21 1.74
N ARG A 124 -8.51 13.06 2.10
CA ARG A 124 -7.07 12.86 2.27
C ARG A 124 -6.64 11.56 1.65
N ASP A 125 -5.53 11.60 0.93
CA ASP A 125 -4.89 10.41 0.38
C ASP A 125 -4.00 9.77 1.44
N VAL A 126 -4.02 8.44 1.47
CA VAL A 126 -3.15 7.58 2.26
C VAL A 126 -2.45 6.62 1.32
N GLU A 127 -1.15 6.52 1.43
CA GLU A 127 -0.35 5.59 0.66
C GLU A 127 -0.06 4.33 1.47
N LEU A 128 -0.37 3.18 0.87
CA LEU A 128 -0.08 1.87 1.43
C LEU A 128 1.05 1.27 0.61
N THR A 129 2.21 1.07 1.22
CA THR A 129 3.36 0.43 0.58
C THR A 129 3.32 -1.05 0.88
N ALA A 130 3.26 -1.88 -0.17
CA ALA A 130 3.26 -3.33 -0.07
C ALA A 130 4.49 -3.93 -0.73
N ASP A 131 5.13 -4.90 -0.08
CA ASP A 131 6.21 -5.72 -0.61
C ASP A 131 6.13 -7.15 -0.09
N SER A 132 6.72 -8.09 -0.84
CA SER A 132 6.85 -9.49 -0.42
C SER A 132 8.14 -10.08 -0.97
N SER A 133 8.76 -10.97 -0.19
CA SER A 133 9.89 -11.78 -0.63
C SER A 133 9.48 -13.09 -1.30
N GLU A 134 8.20 -13.45 -1.23
CA GLU A 134 7.65 -14.70 -1.77
C GLU A 134 6.68 -14.41 -2.91
N GLU A 135 6.73 -15.24 -3.97
CA GLU A 135 5.75 -15.18 -5.05
C GLU A 135 4.40 -15.69 -4.58
N GLY A 136 3.34 -15.07 -5.06
CA GLY A 136 1.99 -15.47 -4.68
C GLY A 136 0.93 -14.45 -5.03
N VAL A 137 -0.30 -14.80 -4.70
CA VAL A 137 -1.45 -13.89 -4.81
C VAL A 137 -1.97 -13.65 -3.41
N TYR A 138 -1.78 -12.44 -2.94
CA TYR A 138 -2.14 -12.03 -1.59
C TYR A 138 -3.33 -11.06 -1.61
N SER A 139 -4.21 -11.22 -0.64
CA SER A 139 -5.27 -10.26 -0.38
C SER A 139 -5.01 -9.61 0.98
N PHE A 140 -5.15 -8.30 1.05
CA PHE A 140 -5.07 -7.54 2.28
C PHE A 140 -6.17 -6.49 2.33
N SER A 141 -6.47 -5.98 3.52
CA SER A 141 -7.44 -4.92 3.68
C SER A 141 -6.87 -3.75 4.46
N ALA A 142 -7.37 -2.56 4.15
CA ALA A 142 -7.16 -1.37 4.93
C ALA A 142 -8.51 -0.83 5.38
N SER A 143 -8.62 -0.54 6.67
CA SER A 143 -9.84 -0.02 7.28
C SER A 143 -9.59 1.33 7.92
N VAL A 144 -10.61 2.16 7.86
CA VAL A 144 -10.70 3.43 8.59
C VAL A 144 -11.48 3.17 9.87
N GLN A 145 -10.86 3.48 10.98
CA GLN A 145 -11.43 3.21 12.30
C GLN A 145 -11.53 4.50 13.12
N THR A 146 -12.45 4.50 14.08
CA THR A 146 -12.45 5.47 15.18
C THR A 146 -11.38 5.12 16.20
N GLU A 147 -11.05 6.05 17.12
CA GLU A 147 -10.15 5.79 18.25
C GLU A 147 -10.55 4.58 19.10
N ASN A 148 -11.84 4.29 19.20
CA ASN A 148 -12.34 3.15 19.95
C ASN A 148 -12.19 1.82 19.19
N GLY A 149 -11.51 1.81 18.04
CA GLY A 149 -11.31 0.63 17.21
C GLY A 149 -12.55 0.20 16.42
N GLN A 150 -13.61 1.03 16.38
CA GLN A 150 -14.77 0.73 15.56
C GLN A 150 -14.46 1.00 14.11
N THR A 151 -14.55 -0.02 13.26
CA THR A 151 -14.38 0.11 11.81
C THR A 151 -15.56 0.88 11.21
N ILE A 152 -15.25 1.97 10.53
CA ILE A 152 -16.21 2.79 9.80
C ILE A 152 -16.38 2.27 8.37
N GLU A 153 -15.26 2.01 7.70
CA GLU A 153 -15.23 1.45 6.35
C GLU A 153 -13.94 0.64 6.14
N GLU A 154 -14.03 -0.39 5.30
CA GLU A 154 -12.92 -1.27 4.94
C GLU A 154 -12.82 -1.41 3.42
N LYS A 155 -11.59 -1.44 2.91
CA LYS A 155 -11.28 -1.64 1.50
C LYS A 155 -10.33 -2.80 1.31
N ASN A 156 -10.70 -3.72 0.40
CA ASN A 156 -9.87 -4.87 0.05
C ASN A 156 -8.97 -4.55 -1.14
N PHE A 157 -7.73 -5.05 -1.05
CA PHE A 157 -6.69 -4.93 -2.06
C PHE A 157 -6.12 -6.31 -2.40
N LYS A 158 -5.50 -6.40 -3.57
CA LYS A 158 -4.86 -7.62 -4.07
C LYS A 158 -3.48 -7.34 -4.61
N ALA A 159 -2.50 -8.10 -4.16
CA ALA A 159 -1.13 -8.08 -4.62
C ALA A 159 -0.81 -9.37 -5.37
N ASN A 160 -0.47 -9.28 -6.65
CA ASN A 160 0.02 -10.40 -7.45
C ASN A 160 1.55 -10.28 -7.51
N VAL A 161 2.24 -11.03 -6.65
CA VAL A 161 3.69 -11.01 -6.57
C VAL A 161 4.27 -12.10 -7.45
N GLN A 162 5.08 -11.69 -8.42
CA GLN A 162 5.76 -12.59 -9.36
C GLN A 162 7.19 -12.81 -8.91
N GLY A 163 7.67 -14.05 -9.02
CA GLY A 163 9.06 -14.37 -8.72
C GLY A 163 10.03 -13.62 -9.65
N ASN A 164 11.17 -13.17 -9.12
CA ASN A 164 12.30 -12.62 -9.88
C ASN A 164 13.01 -13.74 -10.66
N GLY A 165 12.28 -14.57 -11.39
CA GLY A 165 12.88 -15.56 -12.26
C GLY A 165 13.73 -14.87 -13.31
N LYS A 166 15.05 -14.94 -13.20
CA LYS A 166 15.93 -14.89 -14.36
C LYS A 166 15.33 -15.88 -15.36
N GLY A 167 14.56 -15.36 -16.35
CA GLY A 167 14.08 -16.13 -17.47
C GLY A 167 13.60 -17.55 -17.10
N SER A 168 12.55 -17.69 -16.32
CA SER A 168 11.60 -18.72 -16.60
C SER A 168 11.17 -18.41 -18.03
N VAL A 169 11.74 -19.14 -18.99
CA VAL A 169 11.14 -19.28 -20.29
C VAL A 169 9.72 -19.67 -19.92
N ALA A 170 8.87 -18.66 -19.90
CA ALA A 170 7.48 -18.86 -19.53
C ALA A 170 7.08 -20.10 -20.29
N ASN A 171 6.49 -21.06 -19.56
CA ASN A 171 5.64 -22.08 -20.16
C ASN A 171 4.44 -21.35 -20.80
N ASN A 172 4.74 -20.42 -21.68
CA ASN A 172 3.84 -19.86 -22.63
C ASN A 172 3.64 -20.96 -23.63
N THR A 173 2.71 -21.87 -23.35
CA THR A 173 2.19 -22.84 -24.28
C THR A 173 2.00 -22.19 -25.65
N THR A 174 1.67 -20.92 -25.68
CA THR A 174 1.56 -20.09 -26.89
C THR A 174 2.90 -19.89 -27.58
N VAL A 175 3.99 -19.57 -26.87
CA VAL A 175 5.32 -19.39 -27.47
C VAL A 175 5.86 -20.73 -27.98
N LEU A 176 5.71 -21.80 -27.18
CA LEU A 176 6.09 -23.15 -27.59
C LEU A 176 5.31 -23.58 -28.83
N LEU A 177 3.98 -23.35 -28.85
CA LEU A 177 3.12 -23.68 -29.98
C LEU A 177 3.51 -22.90 -31.23
N THR A 178 3.85 -21.61 -31.10
CA THR A 178 4.29 -20.75 -32.20
C THR A 178 5.61 -21.25 -32.81
N VAL A 179 6.56 -21.64 -31.95
CA VAL A 179 7.84 -22.20 -32.42
C VAL A 179 7.63 -23.52 -33.14
N ILE A 180 6.82 -24.42 -32.59
CA ILE A 180 6.48 -25.68 -33.26
C ILE A 180 5.80 -25.44 -34.61
N LEU A 181 4.84 -24.51 -34.66
CA LEU A 181 4.14 -24.15 -35.88
C LEU A 181 5.09 -23.60 -36.96
N ALA A 182 6.03 -22.76 -36.55
CA ALA A 182 7.05 -22.20 -37.45
C ALA A 182 7.95 -23.30 -38.03
N ILE A 183 8.38 -24.24 -37.21
CA ILE A 183 9.19 -25.40 -37.68
C ILE A 183 8.39 -26.24 -38.68
N VAL A 184 7.12 -26.59 -38.36
CA VAL A 184 6.25 -27.34 -39.27
C VAL A 184 6.06 -26.61 -40.59
N PHE A 185 5.86 -25.29 -40.55
CA PHE A 185 5.71 -24.46 -41.74
C PHE A 185 6.97 -24.50 -42.64
N VAL A 186 8.16 -24.40 -42.06
CA VAL A 186 9.42 -24.45 -42.79
C VAL A 186 9.58 -25.85 -43.44
N VAL A 187 9.30 -26.92 -42.72
CA VAL A 187 9.36 -28.29 -43.27
C VAL A 187 8.38 -28.48 -44.43
N LEU A 188 7.15 -28.03 -44.31
CA LEU A 188 6.15 -28.10 -45.40
C LEU A 188 6.57 -27.28 -46.61
N LEU A 189 7.19 -26.11 -46.39
CA LEU A 189 7.69 -25.25 -47.45
C LEU A 189 8.82 -25.98 -48.23
N VAL A 190 9.77 -26.61 -47.52
CA VAL A 190 10.83 -27.39 -48.18
C VAL A 190 10.27 -28.55 -48.98
N VAL A 191 9.29 -29.29 -48.41
CA VAL A 191 8.60 -30.40 -49.11
C VAL A 191 7.90 -29.88 -50.37
N LEU A 192 7.22 -28.76 -50.30
CA LEU A 192 6.55 -28.13 -51.43
C LEU A 192 7.55 -27.75 -52.55
N ILE A 193 8.69 -27.16 -52.19
CA ILE A 193 9.75 -26.81 -53.16
C ILE A 193 10.28 -28.07 -53.84
N VAL A 194 10.55 -29.14 -53.08
CA VAL A 194 11.01 -30.42 -53.63
C VAL A 194 9.96 -31.07 -54.58
N LEU A 195 8.69 -30.97 -54.24
CA LEU A 195 7.62 -31.50 -55.12
C LEU A 195 7.48 -30.69 -56.41
N LEU A 196 7.61 -29.38 -56.34
CA LEU A 196 7.55 -28.48 -57.49
C LEU A 196 8.79 -28.62 -58.41
N THR A 197 9.95 -28.98 -57.84
CA THR A 197 11.18 -29.20 -58.61
C THR A 197 11.35 -30.59 -59.17
N ARG A 198 10.57 -31.56 -58.70
CA ARG A 198 10.53 -32.92 -59.29
C ARG A 198 9.87 -32.84 -60.65
N LYS A 199 10.67 -33.10 -61.71
CA LYS A 199 10.15 -33.30 -63.04
C LYS A 199 9.24 -34.53 -63.04
N PRO A 200 8.05 -34.48 -63.69
CA PRO A 200 7.19 -35.67 -63.79
C PRO A 200 7.95 -36.76 -64.58
N ALA A 201 7.96 -37.99 -64.01
CA ALA A 201 8.50 -39.12 -64.72
C ALA A 201 7.70 -39.29 -66.02
N LYS A 202 8.42 -39.42 -67.14
CA LYS A 202 7.81 -39.72 -68.43
C LYS A 202 7.11 -41.08 -68.30
N THR A 203 5.81 -41.09 -68.52
CA THR A 203 5.06 -42.30 -68.70
C THR A 203 5.52 -42.91 -70.01
N GLU A 204 6.21 -44.08 -69.99
CA GLU A 204 6.50 -44.84 -71.21
C GLU A 204 5.15 -45.41 -71.71
N GLU A 205 4.74 -44.95 -72.89
CA GLU A 205 3.64 -45.52 -73.65
C GLU A 205 4.06 -46.89 -74.10
N PHE A 206 3.41 -47.94 -73.54
CA PHE A 206 3.47 -49.26 -74.11
C PHE A 206 2.72 -49.21 -75.42
N GLY A 207 3.49 -49.20 -76.56
CA GLY A 207 2.93 -49.37 -77.85
C GLY A 207 2.36 -50.80 -78.02
N GLU A 208 1.05 -50.88 -78.23
CA GLU A 208 0.41 -52.12 -78.71
C GLU A 208 0.89 -52.36 -80.14
N SER A 209 1.60 -53.46 -80.30
CA SER A 209 1.92 -54.01 -81.63
C SER A 209 0.82 -55.05 -81.94
N TYR A 210 -0.02 -54.71 -82.91
CA TYR A 210 -0.86 -55.64 -83.59
C TYR A 210 -0.06 -56.32 -84.69
N TYR A 211 0.03 -57.65 -84.61
CA TYR A 211 -0.09 -58.63 -85.71
C TYR A 211 -0.50 -59.99 -85.14
#